data_8339d83d9f8b4c4fa074ef72696fb6d9
#
_entry.id   8339d83d9f8b4c4fa074ef72696fb6d9
#
_cell.length_a   1.000
_cell.length_b   1.000
_cell.length_c   1.000
_cell.angle_alpha   90.00
_cell.angle_beta   90.00
_cell.angle_gamma   90.00
#
_symmetry.space_group_name_H-M   'P 1'
#
loop_
_entity.id
_entity.type
_entity.pdbx_description
1 polymer ?
#
loop_
_entity_poly.entity_id
_entity_poly.type
_entity_poly.pdbx_seq_one_letter_code
_entity_poly.pdbx_strand_id
1 'polypeptide(L)'
;MLEDICSQHKKLESQKDIEIILVDNNSFDNTAEVVYRFVENTELSIKYFTEKKLGLSACRNFAVTKASGDLLAFIHDDINLDEDWLKEAYQLALGCHDQEIGVFGGRSVPMWQEDFPDWLNLQRPYGVRQEVFNGHSFGDEEKYYPFDTEYGTAEFPSGLNVFIRKEIFENCGNFRTDLGPSAAGGFSMLDDYEFFEYLSMLKIPMVYVPQCIVYHPVSPSKMTIQNIRRWYFKHGRAQYWVAHTDRMKRDPHPLLGINPKFRKIIPTFAKQKFKGVPIFLHLKFFFLTVEWLIQHFSLNSARRHWLSFKISETMGEIEASALVNEQVNSRKFSFRDRLIKKGITADFN
;
A
#
# COMPACT_ATOMS: atom_id res chain seq x y z
N MET A 1 0.79 17.59 12.09
CA MET A 1 -0.50 16.92 11.89
C MET A 1 -1.49 17.21 13.03
N LEU A 2 -1.30 16.81 14.31
CA LEU A 2 -2.26 17.10 15.40
C LEU A 2 -2.52 18.62 15.60
N GLU A 3 -1.50 19.45 15.51
CA GLU A 3 -1.63 20.91 15.56
C GLU A 3 -2.49 21.45 14.45
N ASP A 4 -2.36 20.91 13.22
CA ASP A 4 -3.18 21.31 12.07
C ASP A 4 -4.64 20.96 12.32
N ILE A 5 -4.96 19.73 12.76
CA ILE A 5 -6.32 19.31 13.08
C ILE A 5 -6.94 20.22 14.16
N CYS A 6 -6.19 20.48 15.24
CA CYS A 6 -6.71 21.36 16.30
C CYS A 6 -6.95 22.79 15.84
N SER A 7 -6.07 23.32 15.00
CA SER A 7 -6.24 24.66 14.42
C SER A 7 -7.46 24.73 13.50
N GLN A 8 -7.66 23.72 12.68
CA GLN A 8 -8.79 23.64 11.76
C GLN A 8 -10.11 23.38 12.49
N HIS A 9 -10.09 22.50 13.51
CA HIS A 9 -11.26 22.21 14.33
C HIS A 9 -11.84 23.46 14.99
N LYS A 10 -11.01 24.39 15.48
CA LYS A 10 -11.46 25.66 16.06
C LYS A 10 -12.19 26.55 15.05
N LYS A 11 -11.98 26.35 13.76
CA LYS A 11 -12.64 27.11 12.68
C LYS A 11 -13.96 26.49 12.21
N LEU A 12 -14.24 25.23 12.59
CA LEU A 12 -15.49 24.57 12.24
C LEU A 12 -16.64 25.08 13.10
N GLU A 13 -17.78 25.44 12.47
CA GLU A 13 -18.97 25.92 13.16
C GLU A 13 -19.68 24.86 14.02
N SER A 14 -19.48 23.54 13.66
CA SER A 14 -20.04 22.40 14.38
C SER A 14 -18.91 21.54 14.94
N GLN A 15 -18.65 21.67 16.24
CA GLN A 15 -17.50 21.02 16.92
C GLN A 15 -17.81 19.63 17.53
N LYS A 16 -19.04 19.09 17.34
CA LYS A 16 -19.55 18.06 18.26
C LYS A 16 -19.21 16.62 17.87
N ASP A 17 -18.82 16.33 16.61
CA ASP A 17 -18.87 14.97 16.10
C ASP A 17 -17.52 14.44 15.59
N ILE A 18 -16.40 14.99 16.08
CA ILE A 18 -15.05 14.57 15.68
C ILE A 18 -14.32 13.97 16.87
N GLU A 19 -13.84 12.76 16.70
CA GLU A 19 -12.91 12.11 17.63
C GLU A 19 -11.61 11.74 16.92
N ILE A 20 -10.50 11.75 17.64
CA ILE A 20 -9.20 11.27 17.18
C ILE A 20 -8.86 10.00 17.94
N ILE A 21 -8.63 8.91 17.20
CA ILE A 21 -8.11 7.66 17.74
C ILE A 21 -6.63 7.58 17.37
N LEU A 22 -5.75 7.79 18.30
CA LEU A 22 -4.31 7.67 18.14
C LEU A 22 -3.85 6.32 18.66
N VAL A 23 -3.28 5.51 17.78
CA VAL A 23 -2.77 4.18 18.15
C VAL A 23 -1.27 4.14 17.99
N ASP A 24 -0.59 4.03 19.10
CA ASP A 24 0.86 3.84 19.18
C ASP A 24 1.23 2.37 19.05
N ASN A 25 2.10 2.04 18.10
CA ASN A 25 2.57 0.68 17.86
C ASN A 25 3.75 0.29 18.75
N ASN A 26 3.60 0.53 20.04
CA ASN A 26 4.60 0.21 21.06
C ASN A 26 5.91 0.98 20.88
N SER A 27 5.84 2.32 20.76
CA SER A 27 7.00 3.20 20.68
C SER A 27 7.84 3.15 21.97
N PHE A 28 9.15 3.31 21.81
CA PHE A 28 10.13 3.30 22.92
C PHE A 28 10.66 4.69 23.29
N ASP A 29 10.20 5.71 22.56
CA ASP A 29 10.56 7.11 22.76
C ASP A 29 9.52 7.83 23.62
N ASN A 30 9.55 9.17 23.61
CA ASN A 30 8.63 10.00 24.37
C ASN A 30 7.28 10.25 23.70
N THR A 31 6.87 9.43 22.72
CA THR A 31 5.60 9.58 21.98
C THR A 31 4.41 9.72 22.92
N ALA A 32 4.27 8.82 23.90
CA ALA A 32 3.14 8.86 24.85
C ALA A 32 3.09 10.18 25.63
N GLU A 33 4.24 10.65 26.12
CA GLU A 33 4.34 11.91 26.87
C GLU A 33 3.94 13.12 26.02
N VAL A 34 4.40 13.16 24.77
CA VAL A 34 4.02 14.22 23.81
C VAL A 34 2.52 14.23 23.59
N VAL A 35 1.90 13.07 23.37
CA VAL A 35 0.45 12.95 23.15
C VAL A 35 -0.32 13.37 24.38
N TYR A 36 0.04 12.93 25.60
CA TYR A 36 -0.66 13.33 26.82
C TYR A 36 -0.62 14.84 27.06
N ARG A 37 0.55 15.48 26.88
CA ARG A 37 0.64 16.96 26.95
C ARG A 37 -0.26 17.64 25.94
N PHE A 38 -0.44 17.03 24.75
CA PHE A 38 -1.30 17.57 23.71
C PHE A 38 -2.77 17.47 24.10
N VAL A 39 -3.20 16.30 24.62
CA VAL A 39 -4.56 16.03 25.10
C VAL A 39 -4.97 17.03 26.20
N GLU A 40 -4.06 17.34 27.13
CA GLU A 40 -4.31 18.28 28.21
C GLU A 40 -4.56 19.73 27.73
N ASN A 41 -4.12 20.08 26.52
CA ASN A 41 -4.17 21.44 25.98
C ASN A 41 -5.15 21.60 24.80
N THR A 42 -6.04 20.63 24.56
CA THR A 42 -7.02 20.68 23.46
C THR A 42 -8.42 20.33 23.93
N GLU A 43 -9.42 20.92 23.28
CA GLU A 43 -10.84 20.56 23.45
C GLU A 43 -11.27 19.37 22.60
N LEU A 44 -10.41 18.92 21.67
CA LEU A 44 -10.66 17.76 20.83
C LEU A 44 -10.71 16.46 21.63
N SER A 45 -11.65 15.61 21.29
CA SER A 45 -11.71 14.25 21.85
C SER A 45 -10.59 13.39 21.25
N ILE A 46 -9.44 13.34 21.93
CA ILE A 46 -8.29 12.51 21.55
C ILE A 46 -8.21 11.30 22.48
N LYS A 47 -8.30 10.10 21.92
CA LYS A 47 -8.16 8.83 22.65
C LYS A 47 -6.85 8.17 22.23
N TYR A 48 -5.92 8.01 23.18
CA TYR A 48 -4.63 7.37 22.96
C TYR A 48 -4.66 5.91 23.41
N PHE A 49 -4.17 5.02 22.53
CA PHE A 49 -4.09 3.58 22.79
C PHE A 49 -2.72 3.05 22.34
N THR A 50 -2.30 1.96 22.97
CA THR A 50 -1.11 1.21 22.55
C THR A 50 -1.53 -0.13 21.97
N GLU A 51 -1.09 -0.45 20.75
CA GLU A 51 -1.25 -1.78 20.14
C GLU A 51 0.09 -2.52 20.14
N LYS A 52 0.15 -3.62 20.88
CA LYS A 52 1.37 -4.44 21.04
C LYS A 52 1.69 -5.29 19.82
N LYS A 53 0.67 -5.63 19.01
CA LYS A 53 0.88 -6.37 17.76
C LYS A 53 1.51 -5.42 16.74
N LEU A 54 2.76 -5.71 16.37
CA LEU A 54 3.49 -4.87 15.42
C LEU A 54 2.83 -4.86 14.04
N GLY A 55 2.86 -3.69 13.41
CA GLY A 55 2.40 -3.45 12.04
C GLY A 55 1.29 -2.41 11.92
N LEU A 56 1.40 -1.56 10.89
CA LEU A 56 0.43 -0.49 10.60
C LEU A 56 -0.99 -1.03 10.45
N SER A 57 -1.16 -2.15 9.74
CA SER A 57 -2.47 -2.83 9.61
C SER A 57 -3.05 -3.28 10.95
N ALA A 58 -2.20 -3.70 11.90
CA ALA A 58 -2.67 -4.08 13.24
C ALA A 58 -3.21 -2.86 13.99
N CYS A 59 -2.50 -1.72 13.91
CA CYS A 59 -2.95 -0.45 14.50
C CYS A 59 -4.24 0.05 13.87
N ARG A 60 -4.35 0.05 12.53
CA ARG A 60 -5.58 0.45 11.83
C ARG A 60 -6.78 -0.42 12.26
N ASN A 61 -6.60 -1.73 12.26
CA ASN A 61 -7.67 -2.67 12.69
C ASN A 61 -8.07 -2.46 14.15
N PHE A 62 -7.11 -2.20 15.02
CA PHE A 62 -7.37 -1.87 16.41
C PHE A 62 -8.14 -0.55 16.53
N ALA A 63 -7.72 0.50 15.79
CA ALA A 63 -8.39 1.80 15.77
C ALA A 63 -9.87 1.67 15.36
N VAL A 64 -10.17 0.86 14.33
CA VAL A 64 -11.56 0.58 13.90
C VAL A 64 -12.41 0.07 15.05
N THR A 65 -11.87 -0.79 15.94
CA THR A 65 -12.63 -1.31 17.09
C THR A 65 -12.90 -0.27 18.18
N LYS A 66 -12.15 0.84 18.19
CA LYS A 66 -12.25 1.92 19.18
C LYS A 66 -13.05 3.11 18.69
N ALA A 67 -13.16 3.26 17.37
CA ALA A 67 -13.88 4.36 16.75
C ALA A 67 -15.40 4.22 16.94
N SER A 68 -16.06 5.34 17.22
CA SER A 68 -17.52 5.44 17.33
C SER A 68 -18.14 6.08 16.10
N GLY A 69 -17.38 6.84 15.31
CA GLY A 69 -17.86 7.51 14.10
C GLY A 69 -18.21 6.54 12.97
N ASP A 70 -19.09 6.98 12.07
CA ASP A 70 -19.56 6.22 10.92
C ASP A 70 -18.61 6.32 9.72
N LEU A 71 -17.86 7.42 9.59
CA LEU A 71 -16.82 7.63 8.61
C LEU A 71 -15.45 7.71 9.30
N LEU A 72 -14.53 6.84 8.94
CA LEU A 72 -13.20 6.73 9.53
C LEU A 72 -12.16 7.32 8.57
N ALA A 73 -11.51 8.42 8.97
CA ALA A 73 -10.38 9.00 8.26
C ALA A 73 -9.06 8.36 8.73
N PHE A 74 -8.34 7.71 7.84
CA PHE A 74 -6.99 7.19 8.10
C PHE A 74 -5.98 8.17 7.52
N ILE A 75 -5.13 8.68 8.38
CA ILE A 75 -4.02 9.59 8.02
C ILE A 75 -2.76 9.15 8.75
N HIS A 76 -1.59 9.50 8.17
CA HIS A 76 -0.31 9.27 8.82
C HIS A 76 0.08 10.43 9.74
N ASP A 77 0.99 10.17 10.68
CA ASP A 77 1.50 11.17 11.63
C ASP A 77 2.60 12.08 11.04
N ASP A 78 3.23 11.65 9.94
CA ASP A 78 4.33 12.33 9.26
C ASP A 78 3.89 13.20 8.05
N ILE A 79 2.64 13.67 8.06
CA ILE A 79 2.07 14.53 7.00
C ILE A 79 1.71 15.92 7.54
N ASN A 80 1.60 16.89 6.62
CA ASN A 80 0.98 18.18 6.84
C ASN A 80 -0.40 18.19 6.15
N LEU A 81 -1.40 18.72 6.82
CA LEU A 81 -2.74 18.84 6.26
C LEU A 81 -2.86 20.16 5.49
N ASP A 82 -3.58 20.13 4.38
CA ASP A 82 -4.04 21.34 3.72
C ASP A 82 -4.95 22.14 4.67
N GLU A 83 -5.03 23.46 4.52
CA GLU A 83 -5.75 24.33 5.44
C GLU A 83 -7.27 24.07 5.52
N ASP A 84 -7.85 23.50 4.48
CA ASP A 84 -9.26 23.11 4.40
C ASP A 84 -9.50 21.60 4.59
N TRP A 85 -8.47 20.81 4.86
CA TRP A 85 -8.58 19.33 4.88
C TRP A 85 -9.69 18.84 5.80
N LEU A 86 -9.77 19.35 7.03
CA LEU A 86 -10.76 18.90 8.01
C LEU A 86 -12.19 19.33 7.62
N LYS A 87 -12.35 20.49 7.01
CA LYS A 87 -13.62 20.98 6.47
C LYS A 87 -14.11 20.06 5.34
N GLU A 88 -13.25 19.73 4.39
CA GLU A 88 -13.59 18.84 3.29
C GLU A 88 -13.89 17.42 3.79
N ALA A 89 -13.09 16.89 4.73
CA ALA A 89 -13.37 15.61 5.41
C ALA A 89 -14.72 15.58 6.11
N TYR A 90 -15.07 16.69 6.77
CA TYR A 90 -16.37 16.84 7.45
C TYR A 90 -17.54 16.86 6.46
N GLN A 91 -17.39 17.50 5.30
CA GLN A 91 -18.40 17.48 4.23
C GLN A 91 -18.65 16.04 3.72
N LEU A 92 -17.62 15.22 3.59
CA LEU A 92 -17.78 13.81 3.25
C LEU A 92 -18.62 13.06 4.30
N ALA A 93 -18.40 13.35 5.60
CA ALA A 93 -19.14 12.73 6.69
C ALA A 93 -20.63 13.17 6.72
N LEU A 94 -20.93 14.41 6.34
CA LEU A 94 -22.30 14.92 6.26
C LEU A 94 -23.12 14.36 5.09
N GLY A 95 -22.52 13.52 4.26
CA GLY A 95 -23.22 12.84 3.18
C GLY A 95 -23.44 13.70 1.93
N CYS A 96 -22.53 14.63 1.65
CA CYS A 96 -22.53 15.40 0.40
C CYS A 96 -22.29 14.50 -0.84
N HIS A 97 -21.92 13.24 -0.62
CA HIS A 97 -21.75 12.21 -1.64
C HIS A 97 -22.78 11.10 -1.49
N ASP A 98 -22.92 10.30 -2.56
CA ASP A 98 -23.81 9.15 -2.60
C ASP A 98 -23.55 8.21 -1.40
N GLN A 99 -24.61 7.80 -0.73
CA GLN A 99 -24.57 6.91 0.42
C GLN A 99 -24.00 5.51 0.06
N GLU A 100 -24.04 5.13 -1.23
CA GLU A 100 -23.46 3.87 -1.69
C GLU A 100 -21.94 3.87 -1.75
N ILE A 101 -21.28 5.06 -1.72
CA ILE A 101 -19.81 5.15 -1.75
C ILE A 101 -19.26 4.72 -0.40
N GLY A 102 -18.50 3.61 -0.41
CA GLY A 102 -17.89 3.04 0.79
C GLY A 102 -16.53 3.63 1.15
N VAL A 103 -15.78 4.15 0.15
CA VAL A 103 -14.40 4.65 0.33
C VAL A 103 -14.17 5.93 -0.45
N PHE A 104 -13.51 6.91 0.19
CA PHE A 104 -13.06 8.15 -0.44
C PHE A 104 -11.55 8.26 -0.31
N GLY A 105 -10.83 8.27 -1.43
CA GLY A 105 -9.38 8.43 -1.48
C GLY A 105 -9.00 9.90 -1.65
N GLY A 106 -8.34 10.49 -0.65
CA GLY A 106 -7.84 11.86 -0.73
C GLY A 106 -6.56 11.99 -1.57
N ARG A 107 -6.21 13.22 -1.89
CA ARG A 107 -5.01 13.60 -2.63
C ARG A 107 -3.80 13.63 -1.69
N SER A 108 -2.69 13.06 -2.11
CA SER A 108 -1.40 13.18 -1.43
C SER A 108 -0.36 13.78 -2.38
N VAL A 109 0.27 14.87 -1.93
CA VAL A 109 1.25 15.62 -2.70
C VAL A 109 2.62 15.52 -2.03
N PRO A 110 3.66 15.01 -2.70
CA PRO A 110 5.00 15.04 -2.17
C PRO A 110 5.49 16.48 -1.97
N MET A 111 5.96 16.82 -0.77
CA MET A 111 6.55 18.10 -0.45
C MET A 111 8.08 17.93 -0.38
N TRP A 112 8.73 18.40 -1.41
CA TRP A 112 10.18 18.25 -1.57
C TRP A 112 10.93 19.22 -0.65
N GLN A 113 11.85 18.68 0.14
CA GLN A 113 12.69 19.48 1.06
C GLN A 113 13.93 20.05 0.40
N GLU A 114 14.35 19.49 -0.73
CA GLU A 114 15.49 19.94 -1.55
C GLU A 114 15.19 19.75 -3.03
N ASP A 115 16.03 20.34 -3.88
CA ASP A 115 15.97 20.18 -5.33
C ASP A 115 16.17 18.72 -5.76
N PHE A 116 15.57 18.37 -6.89
CA PHE A 116 15.73 17.04 -7.47
C PHE A 116 17.17 16.78 -7.89
N PRO A 117 17.71 15.58 -7.58
CA PRO A 117 18.95 15.15 -8.24
C PRO A 117 18.77 15.07 -9.76
N ASP A 118 19.76 15.49 -10.53
CA ASP A 118 19.72 15.52 -12.02
C ASP A 118 19.31 14.19 -12.66
N TRP A 119 19.61 13.07 -12.01
CA TRP A 119 19.28 11.73 -12.50
C TRP A 119 17.83 11.32 -12.21
N LEU A 120 17.14 11.99 -11.27
CA LEU A 120 15.78 11.60 -10.86
C LEU A 120 14.76 12.10 -11.87
N ASN A 121 14.13 11.19 -12.55
CA ASN A 121 13.06 11.46 -13.49
C ASN A 121 11.74 10.95 -12.95
N LEU A 122 10.73 11.81 -12.88
CA LEU A 122 9.34 11.44 -12.51
C LEU A 122 8.43 11.31 -13.73
N GLN A 123 8.92 11.71 -14.93
CA GLN A 123 8.14 11.67 -16.15
C GLN A 123 8.24 10.30 -16.82
N ARG A 124 7.11 9.80 -17.26
CA ARG A 124 7.05 8.54 -18.02
C ARG A 124 7.64 8.71 -19.45
N PRO A 125 8.10 7.67 -20.11
CA PRO A 125 7.88 6.24 -19.73
C PRO A 125 8.91 5.67 -18.74
N TYR A 126 9.96 6.39 -18.37
CA TYR A 126 11.07 5.88 -17.54
C TYR A 126 11.15 6.58 -16.17
N GLY A 127 10.08 7.22 -15.76
CA GLY A 127 9.98 7.90 -14.47
C GLY A 127 9.88 6.95 -13.30
N VAL A 128 10.37 7.41 -12.15
CA VAL A 128 10.10 6.78 -10.86
C VAL A 128 8.63 7.00 -10.51
N ARG A 129 7.99 5.98 -9.99
CA ARG A 129 6.58 6.06 -9.58
C ARG A 129 6.42 7.06 -8.43
N GLN A 130 5.35 7.87 -8.48
CA GLN A 130 5.10 8.89 -7.45
C GLN A 130 4.87 8.26 -6.07
N GLU A 131 4.37 7.03 -6.00
CA GLU A 131 4.13 6.29 -4.76
C GLU A 131 5.42 5.97 -3.99
N VAL A 132 6.58 5.98 -4.67
CA VAL A 132 7.90 5.91 -4.02
C VAL A 132 8.08 7.04 -3.00
N PHE A 133 7.43 8.17 -3.25
CA PHE A 133 7.47 9.40 -2.47
C PHE A 133 6.13 9.70 -1.79
N ASN A 134 5.27 8.69 -1.64
CA ASN A 134 3.92 8.81 -1.09
C ASN A 134 3.02 9.80 -1.87
N GLY A 135 3.28 10.00 -3.16
CA GLY A 135 2.43 10.77 -4.04
C GLY A 135 1.22 9.98 -4.49
N HIS A 136 0.04 10.61 -4.45
CA HIS A 136 -1.22 10.05 -4.92
C HIS A 136 -2.10 11.21 -5.42
N SER A 137 -1.78 11.71 -6.62
CA SER A 137 -2.42 12.88 -7.20
C SER A 137 -2.78 12.64 -8.66
N PHE A 138 -4.07 12.74 -8.98
CA PHE A 138 -4.62 12.39 -10.30
C PHE A 138 -5.42 13.54 -10.94
N GLY A 139 -5.10 14.78 -10.58
CA GLY A 139 -5.77 15.99 -11.05
C GLY A 139 -6.83 16.49 -10.09
N ASP A 140 -7.64 17.43 -10.56
CA ASP A 140 -8.57 18.21 -9.74
C ASP A 140 -10.04 17.75 -9.87
N GLU A 141 -10.27 16.67 -10.62
CA GLU A 141 -11.59 16.09 -10.83
C GLU A 141 -11.77 14.81 -10.02
N GLU A 142 -12.97 14.59 -9.52
CA GLU A 142 -13.37 13.34 -8.89
C GLU A 142 -13.38 12.19 -9.91
N LYS A 143 -12.95 10.99 -9.46
CA LYS A 143 -12.90 9.79 -10.30
C LYS A 143 -13.26 8.56 -9.50
N TYR A 144 -14.05 7.67 -10.09
CA TYR A 144 -14.33 6.36 -9.47
C TYR A 144 -13.15 5.42 -9.62
N TYR A 145 -12.75 4.79 -8.54
CA TYR A 145 -11.76 3.72 -8.54
C TYR A 145 -12.38 2.36 -8.88
N PRO A 146 -11.63 1.38 -9.43
CA PRO A 146 -10.31 1.62 -9.98
C PRO A 146 -10.43 2.36 -11.32
N PHE A 147 -9.54 3.28 -11.58
CA PHE A 147 -9.39 3.85 -12.91
C PHE A 147 -8.04 3.45 -13.50
N ASP A 148 -8.03 3.22 -14.82
CA ASP A 148 -6.80 2.90 -15.51
C ASP A 148 -5.97 4.16 -15.73
N THR A 149 -4.69 4.06 -15.39
CA THR A 149 -3.73 5.03 -15.88
C THR A 149 -3.43 4.76 -17.36
N GLU A 150 -2.88 5.74 -18.06
CA GLU A 150 -2.41 5.60 -19.46
C GLU A 150 -1.51 4.37 -19.71
N TYR A 151 -1.10 3.66 -18.65
CA TYR A 151 -0.15 2.55 -18.66
C TYR A 151 -0.75 1.20 -18.27
N GLY A 152 -2.09 1.14 -18.14
CA GLY A 152 -2.81 -0.11 -17.89
C GLY A 152 -2.56 -0.69 -16.49
N THR A 153 -2.25 0.16 -15.51
CA THR A 153 -2.25 -0.19 -14.08
C THR A 153 -3.48 0.42 -13.45
N ALA A 154 -4.27 -0.38 -12.73
CA ALA A 154 -5.39 0.11 -11.96
C ALA A 154 -4.88 0.90 -10.74
N GLU A 155 -5.41 2.09 -10.54
CA GLU A 155 -5.16 2.89 -9.34
C GLU A 155 -6.24 2.62 -8.31
N PHE A 156 -5.84 2.68 -7.03
CA PHE A 156 -6.68 2.49 -5.86
C PHE A 156 -6.40 3.59 -4.84
N PRO A 157 -7.27 3.81 -3.84
CA PRO A 157 -6.98 4.75 -2.75
C PRO A 157 -5.63 4.46 -2.06
N SER A 158 -5.01 5.48 -1.50
CA SER A 158 -3.81 5.33 -0.65
C SER A 158 -4.19 5.41 0.82
N GLY A 159 -3.71 4.46 1.62
CA GLY A 159 -3.92 4.45 3.06
C GLY A 159 -3.26 5.61 3.83
N LEU A 160 -2.57 6.50 3.12
CA LEU A 160 -1.99 7.73 3.67
C LEU A 160 -3.04 8.80 3.98
N ASN A 161 -4.11 8.85 3.16
CA ASN A 161 -5.18 9.82 3.24
C ASN A 161 -6.46 9.22 2.65
N VAL A 162 -7.21 8.49 3.46
CA VAL A 162 -8.39 7.76 2.98
C VAL A 162 -9.50 7.77 4.03
N PHE A 163 -10.72 7.85 3.56
CA PHE A 163 -11.92 7.82 4.38
C PHE A 163 -12.72 6.57 4.03
N ILE A 164 -13.10 5.80 5.04
CA ILE A 164 -13.77 4.50 4.86
C ILE A 164 -14.99 4.48 5.78
N ARG A 165 -16.16 4.15 5.24
CA ARG A 165 -17.35 3.94 6.08
C ARG A 165 -17.11 2.75 6.99
N LYS A 166 -17.45 2.90 8.26
CA LYS A 166 -17.20 1.88 9.30
C LYS A 166 -17.85 0.54 8.97
N GLU A 167 -19.03 0.55 8.38
CA GLU A 167 -19.74 -0.64 7.93
C GLU A 167 -18.96 -1.52 6.94
N ILE A 168 -18.02 -0.94 6.18
CA ILE A 168 -17.14 -1.70 5.28
C ILE A 168 -16.31 -2.71 6.07
N PHE A 169 -15.81 -2.34 7.26
CA PHE A 169 -15.05 -3.24 8.10
C PHE A 169 -15.92 -4.33 8.71
N GLU A 170 -17.17 -4.02 9.01
CA GLU A 170 -18.15 -4.99 9.54
C GLU A 170 -18.55 -6.03 8.48
N ASN A 171 -18.75 -5.58 7.23
CA ASN A 171 -19.28 -6.40 6.15
C ASN A 171 -18.18 -7.09 5.30
N CYS A 172 -17.02 -6.44 5.11
CA CYS A 172 -15.96 -6.90 4.22
C CYS A 172 -14.70 -7.37 4.96
N GLY A 173 -14.59 -7.08 6.27
CA GLY A 173 -13.44 -7.43 7.10
C GLY A 173 -12.34 -6.36 7.10
N ASN A 174 -11.16 -6.72 7.59
CA ASN A 174 -10.11 -5.82 8.02
C ASN A 174 -8.87 -5.86 7.11
N PHE A 175 -7.93 -4.93 7.29
CA PHE A 175 -6.61 -4.96 6.65
C PHE A 175 -5.84 -6.23 7.02
N ARG A 176 -5.07 -6.76 6.08
CA ARG A 176 -4.19 -7.92 6.34
C ARG A 176 -2.99 -7.51 7.20
N THR A 177 -2.80 -8.20 8.31
CA THR A 177 -1.72 -7.88 9.27
C THR A 177 -0.38 -8.53 8.95
N ASP A 178 -0.29 -9.34 7.90
CA ASP A 178 0.97 -9.85 7.34
C ASP A 178 1.59 -8.90 6.30
N LEU A 179 0.88 -7.81 5.94
CA LEU A 179 1.28 -6.77 5.03
C LEU A 179 1.46 -5.42 5.73
N GLY A 180 2.22 -4.53 5.10
CA GLY A 180 2.41 -3.16 5.57
C GLY A 180 3.66 -2.95 6.43
N PRO A 181 3.98 -1.68 6.74
CA PRO A 181 5.13 -1.33 7.58
C PRO A 181 5.11 -2.08 8.90
N SER A 182 6.29 -2.58 9.31
CA SER A 182 6.49 -3.35 10.56
C SER A 182 5.65 -4.63 10.69
N ALA A 183 5.02 -5.12 9.62
CA ALA A 183 4.27 -6.37 9.67
C ALA A 183 5.15 -7.58 10.02
N ALA A 184 4.66 -8.46 10.89
CA ALA A 184 5.39 -9.66 11.32
C ALA A 184 5.75 -10.60 10.17
N GLY A 185 5.00 -10.57 9.05
CA GLY A 185 5.29 -11.34 7.83
C GLY A 185 6.48 -10.82 7.02
N GLY A 186 7.01 -9.65 7.36
CA GLY A 186 8.13 -9.01 6.66
C GLY A 186 7.78 -8.45 5.27
N PHE A 187 6.50 -8.42 4.89
CA PHE A 187 6.00 -7.79 3.66
C PHE A 187 5.54 -6.37 3.96
N SER A 188 6.48 -5.44 3.93
CA SER A 188 6.32 -4.07 4.45
C SER A 188 5.58 -3.10 3.52
N MET A 189 4.71 -3.60 2.63
CA MET A 189 3.99 -2.80 1.63
C MET A 189 2.66 -3.45 1.24
N LEU A 190 1.82 -2.70 0.52
CA LEU A 190 0.59 -3.14 -0.14
C LEU A 190 -0.53 -3.59 0.82
N ASP A 191 -0.50 -3.19 2.06
CA ASP A 191 -1.56 -3.45 3.04
C ASP A 191 -2.87 -2.75 2.67
N ASP A 192 -2.78 -1.51 2.24
CA ASP A 192 -3.89 -0.68 1.76
C ASP A 192 -4.33 -1.09 0.35
N TYR A 193 -3.37 -1.23 -0.57
CA TYR A 193 -3.65 -1.65 -1.94
C TYR A 193 -4.41 -2.98 -2.00
N GLU A 194 -3.97 -4.00 -1.24
CA GLU A 194 -4.65 -5.31 -1.17
C GLU A 194 -6.08 -5.18 -0.67
N PHE A 195 -6.29 -4.33 0.33
CA PHE A 195 -7.63 -4.13 0.88
C PHE A 195 -8.55 -3.45 -0.13
N PHE A 196 -8.11 -2.38 -0.79
CA PHE A 196 -8.93 -1.69 -1.77
C PHE A 196 -9.13 -2.49 -3.06
N GLU A 197 -8.14 -3.25 -3.50
CA GLU A 197 -8.31 -4.20 -4.58
C GLU A 197 -9.38 -5.25 -4.24
N TYR A 198 -9.35 -5.77 -3.01
CA TYR A 198 -10.38 -6.69 -2.51
C TYR A 198 -11.78 -6.05 -2.49
N LEU A 199 -11.93 -4.81 -1.98
CA LEU A 199 -13.19 -4.09 -1.99
C LEU A 199 -13.71 -3.86 -3.42
N SER A 200 -12.84 -3.53 -4.37
CA SER A 200 -13.20 -3.40 -5.78
C SER A 200 -13.78 -4.68 -6.36
N MET A 201 -13.26 -5.85 -5.97
CA MET A 201 -13.81 -7.14 -6.40
C MET A 201 -15.19 -7.41 -5.80
N LEU A 202 -15.45 -6.91 -4.61
CA LEU A 202 -16.77 -6.92 -3.98
C LEU A 202 -17.71 -5.86 -4.56
N LYS A 203 -17.22 -5.07 -5.55
CA LYS A 203 -17.95 -3.97 -6.21
C LYS A 203 -18.36 -2.86 -5.25
N ILE A 204 -17.59 -2.64 -4.19
CA ILE A 204 -17.79 -1.48 -3.32
C ILE A 204 -17.36 -0.22 -4.08
N PRO A 205 -18.24 0.77 -4.25
CA PRO A 205 -17.89 2.01 -4.91
C PRO A 205 -16.85 2.79 -4.10
N MET A 206 -15.82 3.25 -4.79
CA MET A 206 -14.73 4.05 -4.23
C MET A 206 -14.50 5.26 -5.12
N VAL A 207 -14.28 6.44 -4.54
CA VAL A 207 -14.09 7.68 -5.30
C VAL A 207 -12.83 8.42 -4.86
N TYR A 208 -12.11 9.01 -5.81
CA TYR A 208 -11.02 9.95 -5.57
C TYR A 208 -11.61 11.34 -5.31
N VAL A 209 -11.25 11.95 -4.19
CA VAL A 209 -11.70 13.27 -3.73
C VAL A 209 -10.51 14.23 -3.67
N PRO A 210 -10.24 14.97 -4.74
CA PRO A 210 -9.05 15.80 -4.87
C PRO A 210 -8.97 16.96 -3.88
N GLN A 211 -10.08 17.36 -3.25
CA GLN A 211 -10.18 18.46 -2.30
C GLN A 211 -9.56 18.11 -0.94
N CYS A 212 -9.60 16.83 -0.54
CA CYS A 212 -8.97 16.36 0.69
C CYS A 212 -7.47 16.20 0.48
N ILE A 213 -6.71 17.28 0.65
CA ILE A 213 -5.26 17.32 0.31
C ILE A 213 -4.39 17.13 1.56
N VAL A 214 -3.39 16.28 1.43
CA VAL A 214 -2.28 16.19 2.41
C VAL A 214 -0.94 16.35 1.70
N TYR A 215 0.04 16.89 2.41
CA TYR A 215 1.40 17.07 1.94
C TYR A 215 2.34 16.14 2.71
N HIS A 216 3.08 15.31 1.99
CA HIS A 216 4.04 14.40 2.59
C HIS A 216 5.47 14.90 2.40
N PRO A 217 6.21 15.25 3.49
CA PRO A 217 7.59 15.69 3.39
C PRO A 217 8.50 14.60 2.82
N VAL A 218 9.27 14.94 1.79
CA VAL A 218 10.22 14.04 1.15
C VAL A 218 11.64 14.48 1.46
N SER A 219 12.31 13.74 2.33
CA SER A 219 13.70 13.99 2.67
C SER A 219 14.66 13.61 1.54
N PRO A 220 15.85 14.24 1.44
CA PRO A 220 16.88 13.90 0.44
C PRO A 220 17.28 12.43 0.46
N SER A 221 17.29 11.79 1.62
CA SER A 221 17.59 10.37 1.77
C SER A 221 16.62 9.45 1.01
N LYS A 222 15.35 9.87 0.84
CA LYS A 222 14.36 9.14 0.05
C LYS A 222 14.64 9.22 -1.45
N MET A 223 15.33 10.27 -1.92
CA MET A 223 15.68 10.52 -3.33
C MET A 223 16.98 9.84 -3.79
N THR A 224 17.47 8.84 -3.08
CA THR A 224 18.68 8.10 -3.49
C THR A 224 18.34 6.87 -4.35
N ILE A 225 19.21 6.56 -5.31
CA ILE A 225 19.07 5.35 -6.16
C ILE A 225 18.91 4.10 -5.29
N GLN A 226 19.68 4.01 -4.19
CA GLN A 226 19.62 2.87 -3.28
C GLN A 226 18.25 2.75 -2.60
N ASN A 227 17.68 3.86 -2.14
CA ASN A 227 16.37 3.85 -1.50
C ASN A 227 15.26 3.47 -2.49
N ILE A 228 15.31 4.01 -3.71
CA ILE A 228 14.33 3.69 -4.75
C ILE A 228 14.44 2.21 -5.16
N ARG A 229 15.66 1.67 -5.34
CA ARG A 229 15.84 0.22 -5.59
C ARG A 229 15.26 -0.63 -4.45
N ARG A 230 15.49 -0.24 -3.19
CA ARG A 230 14.92 -0.92 -2.03
C ARG A 230 13.39 -0.88 -2.05
N TRP A 231 12.81 0.25 -2.43
CA TRP A 231 11.36 0.38 -2.56
C TRP A 231 10.81 -0.58 -3.63
N TYR A 232 11.38 -0.58 -4.84
CA TYR A 232 10.97 -1.49 -5.91
C TYR A 232 11.14 -2.97 -5.52
N PHE A 233 12.23 -3.31 -4.85
CA PHE A 233 12.42 -4.67 -4.32
C PHE A 233 11.31 -5.08 -3.34
N LYS A 234 11.01 -4.24 -2.37
CA LYS A 234 9.93 -4.48 -1.40
C LYS A 234 8.57 -4.57 -2.08
N HIS A 235 8.32 -3.70 -3.06
CA HIS A 235 7.10 -3.67 -3.84
C HIS A 235 6.92 -4.98 -4.62
N GLY A 236 7.89 -5.42 -5.40
CA GLY A 236 7.84 -6.68 -6.14
C GLY A 236 7.64 -7.89 -5.22
N ARG A 237 8.32 -7.89 -4.07
CA ARG A 237 8.18 -8.92 -3.04
C ARG A 237 6.75 -8.99 -2.49
N ALA A 238 6.18 -7.86 -2.12
CA ALA A 238 4.81 -7.79 -1.59
C ALA A 238 3.76 -8.11 -2.68
N GLN A 239 3.96 -7.61 -3.89
CA GLN A 239 3.05 -7.85 -5.02
C GLN A 239 2.95 -9.35 -5.36
N TYR A 240 4.09 -10.05 -5.39
CA TYR A 240 4.06 -11.50 -5.61
C TYR A 240 3.36 -12.23 -4.45
N TRP A 241 3.62 -11.83 -3.20
CA TRP A 241 2.98 -12.41 -2.03
C TRP A 241 1.47 -12.22 -2.04
N VAL A 242 0.99 -11.00 -2.28
CA VAL A 242 -0.45 -10.69 -2.39
C VAL A 242 -1.10 -11.55 -3.46
N ALA A 243 -0.53 -11.60 -4.68
CA ALA A 243 -1.09 -12.39 -5.79
C ALA A 243 -1.21 -13.89 -5.50
N HIS A 244 -0.38 -14.45 -4.60
CA HIS A 244 -0.35 -15.89 -4.33
C HIS A 244 -0.94 -16.29 -2.98
N THR A 245 -1.27 -15.32 -2.12
CA THR A 245 -1.82 -15.55 -0.77
C THR A 245 -3.15 -14.84 -0.56
N ASP A 246 -3.78 -14.38 -1.63
CA ASP A 246 -5.01 -13.60 -1.63
C ASP A 246 -6.15 -14.26 -0.86
N ARG A 247 -7.03 -13.44 -0.26
CA ARG A 247 -8.30 -13.81 0.37
C ARG A 247 -9.22 -14.57 -0.58
N MET A 248 -9.19 -14.23 -1.86
CA MET A 248 -10.10 -14.72 -2.90
C MET A 248 -9.58 -15.94 -3.67
N LYS A 249 -8.41 -16.50 -3.33
CA LYS A 249 -7.77 -17.64 -4.03
C LYS A 249 -7.72 -17.45 -5.55
N ARG A 250 -7.23 -16.30 -6.00
CA ARG A 250 -7.05 -16.05 -7.44
C ARG A 250 -6.04 -17.01 -8.03
N ASP A 251 -6.30 -17.47 -9.25
CA ASP A 251 -5.23 -17.95 -10.11
C ASP A 251 -4.27 -16.77 -10.36
N PRO A 252 -3.03 -16.85 -9.89
CA PRO A 252 -2.09 -15.75 -10.06
C PRO A 252 -1.93 -15.50 -11.56
N HIS A 253 -2.23 -14.28 -11.99
CA HIS A 253 -2.02 -13.91 -13.39
C HIS A 253 -0.51 -13.67 -13.60
N PRO A 254 0.25 -14.64 -14.15
CA PRO A 254 1.72 -14.61 -14.14
C PRO A 254 2.30 -13.54 -15.07
N LEU A 255 1.46 -12.66 -15.63
CA LEU A 255 1.81 -11.80 -16.76
C LEU A 255 1.67 -10.29 -16.48
N LEU A 256 1.39 -9.89 -15.23
CA LEU A 256 1.38 -8.48 -14.85
C LEU A 256 2.78 -7.89 -15.02
N GLY A 257 2.92 -6.91 -15.90
CA GLY A 257 4.18 -6.21 -16.18
C GLY A 257 4.99 -6.76 -17.37
N ILE A 258 4.53 -7.76 -18.10
CA ILE A 258 5.21 -8.26 -19.30
C ILE A 258 4.64 -7.61 -20.55
N ASN A 259 5.55 -7.12 -21.41
CA ASN A 259 5.20 -6.55 -22.71
C ASN A 259 4.24 -7.50 -23.49
N PRO A 260 3.11 -6.99 -24.03
CA PRO A 260 2.10 -7.79 -24.73
C PRO A 260 2.65 -8.70 -25.82
N LYS A 261 3.75 -8.34 -26.47
CA LYS A 261 4.42 -9.15 -27.49
C LYS A 261 4.99 -10.47 -26.94
N PHE A 262 5.38 -10.51 -25.66
CA PHE A 262 5.90 -11.71 -25.00
C PHE A 262 4.80 -12.54 -24.33
N ARG A 263 3.60 -12.02 -24.13
CA ARG A 263 2.47 -12.75 -23.52
C ARG A 263 2.11 -14.05 -24.26
N LYS A 264 2.34 -14.11 -25.57
CA LYS A 264 2.01 -15.30 -26.39
C LYS A 264 2.97 -16.47 -26.22
N ILE A 265 4.20 -16.22 -25.76
CA ILE A 265 5.27 -17.22 -25.64
C ILE A 265 5.33 -17.84 -24.24
N ILE A 266 4.86 -17.15 -23.25
CA ILE A 266 5.01 -17.49 -21.82
C ILE A 266 4.05 -18.57 -21.28
N PRO A 267 2.82 -18.81 -21.80
CA PRO A 267 1.89 -19.75 -21.18
C PRO A 267 2.46 -21.17 -20.95
N THR A 268 3.37 -21.60 -21.81
CA THR A 268 3.97 -22.94 -21.71
C THR A 268 5.02 -23.05 -20.59
N PHE A 269 5.72 -21.94 -20.28
CA PHE A 269 6.74 -21.88 -19.25
C PHE A 269 6.24 -21.38 -17.89
N ALA A 270 5.04 -20.77 -17.85
CA ALA A 270 4.50 -20.19 -16.63
C ALA A 270 4.26 -21.21 -15.49
N LYS A 271 4.02 -22.48 -15.85
CA LYS A 271 3.81 -23.57 -14.87
C LYS A 271 5.11 -24.25 -14.42
N GLN A 272 6.21 -24.04 -15.15
CA GLN A 272 7.49 -24.66 -14.82
C GLN A 272 8.25 -23.84 -13.78
N LYS A 273 8.85 -24.52 -12.80
CA LYS A 273 9.64 -23.90 -11.73
C LYS A 273 11.07 -24.46 -11.74
N PHE A 274 12.03 -23.56 -11.51
CA PHE A 274 13.43 -23.93 -11.24
C PHE A 274 13.76 -23.53 -9.80
N LYS A 275 14.20 -24.48 -8.97
CA LYS A 275 14.41 -24.29 -7.53
C LYS A 275 13.23 -23.62 -6.81
N GLY A 276 12.00 -23.99 -7.18
CA GLY A 276 10.77 -23.45 -6.59
C GLY A 276 10.32 -22.11 -7.17
N VAL A 277 11.13 -21.43 -7.96
CA VAL A 277 10.83 -20.14 -8.58
C VAL A 277 10.31 -20.34 -10.00
N PRO A 278 9.21 -19.68 -10.43
CA PRO A 278 8.71 -19.75 -11.79
C PRO A 278 9.79 -19.36 -12.82
N ILE A 279 9.98 -20.16 -13.86
CA ILE A 279 11.01 -19.94 -14.89
C ILE A 279 10.85 -18.57 -15.56
N PHE A 280 9.61 -18.10 -15.75
CA PHE A 280 9.38 -16.79 -16.35
C PHE A 280 10.00 -15.63 -15.55
N LEU A 281 10.13 -15.73 -14.22
CA LEU A 281 10.79 -14.70 -13.40
C LEU A 281 12.29 -14.69 -13.66
N HIS A 282 12.91 -15.85 -13.83
CA HIS A 282 14.32 -15.93 -14.21
C HIS A 282 14.56 -15.33 -15.60
N LEU A 283 13.67 -15.62 -16.56
CA LEU A 283 13.76 -15.04 -17.90
C LEU A 283 13.51 -13.51 -17.87
N LYS A 284 12.52 -13.03 -17.12
CA LYS A 284 12.26 -11.60 -16.92
C LYS A 284 13.50 -10.91 -16.38
N PHE A 285 14.10 -11.45 -15.33
CA PHE A 285 15.33 -10.92 -14.73
C PHE A 285 16.49 -10.89 -15.75
N PHE A 286 16.72 -11.97 -16.48
CA PHE A 286 17.75 -12.08 -17.49
C PHE A 286 17.60 -11.02 -18.58
N PHE A 287 16.41 -10.88 -19.19
CA PHE A 287 16.18 -9.91 -20.25
C PHE A 287 16.32 -8.46 -19.77
N LEU A 288 15.81 -8.13 -18.58
CA LEU A 288 15.99 -6.80 -17.99
C LEU A 288 17.47 -6.49 -17.75
N THR A 289 18.25 -7.48 -17.30
CA THR A 289 19.70 -7.33 -17.04
C THR A 289 20.47 -7.14 -18.34
N VAL A 290 20.16 -7.90 -19.37
CA VAL A 290 20.78 -7.74 -20.72
C VAL A 290 20.44 -6.35 -21.28
N GLU A 291 19.19 -5.94 -21.23
CA GLU A 291 18.79 -4.61 -21.68
C GLU A 291 19.49 -3.50 -20.89
N TRP A 292 19.60 -3.64 -19.57
CA TRP A 292 20.32 -2.69 -18.73
C TRP A 292 21.80 -2.59 -19.11
N LEU A 293 22.47 -3.72 -19.39
CA LEU A 293 23.86 -3.73 -19.86
C LEU A 293 24.00 -3.02 -21.21
N ILE A 294 23.09 -3.27 -22.16
CA ILE A 294 23.07 -2.58 -23.46
C ILE A 294 22.90 -1.08 -23.25
N GLN A 295 22.01 -0.67 -22.39
CA GLN A 295 21.77 0.76 -22.10
C GLN A 295 22.93 1.43 -21.33
N HIS A 296 23.89 0.66 -20.81
CA HIS A 296 25.08 1.22 -20.19
C HIS A 296 25.96 1.98 -21.19
N PHE A 297 25.88 1.59 -22.46
CA PHE A 297 26.57 2.26 -23.56
C PHE A 297 25.70 3.36 -24.21
N SER A 298 24.48 3.57 -23.74
CA SER A 298 23.57 4.62 -24.22
C SER A 298 23.64 5.86 -23.33
N LEU A 299 23.40 7.04 -23.95
CA LEU A 299 23.32 8.31 -23.23
C LEU A 299 22.02 8.46 -22.38
N ASN A 300 21.07 7.56 -22.52
CA ASN A 300 19.78 7.64 -21.78
C ASN A 300 19.93 7.14 -20.34
N SER A 301 20.32 8.05 -19.44
CA SER A 301 20.47 7.75 -18.01
C SER A 301 19.14 7.39 -17.33
N ALA A 302 18.04 8.05 -17.68
CA ALA A 302 16.71 7.78 -17.10
C ALA A 302 16.28 6.32 -17.35
N ARG A 303 16.43 5.83 -18.59
CA ARG A 303 16.11 4.43 -18.92
C ARG A 303 17.00 3.44 -18.18
N ARG A 304 18.31 3.73 -18.00
CA ARG A 304 19.21 2.89 -17.21
C ARG A 304 18.77 2.77 -15.74
N HIS A 305 18.43 3.90 -15.11
CA HIS A 305 17.94 3.88 -13.74
C HIS A 305 16.62 3.14 -13.62
N TRP A 306 15.67 3.41 -14.52
CA TRP A 306 14.39 2.69 -14.57
C TRP A 306 14.58 1.17 -14.68
N LEU A 307 15.45 0.70 -15.59
CA LEU A 307 15.76 -0.74 -15.71
C LEU A 307 16.34 -1.31 -14.43
N SER A 308 17.23 -0.57 -13.74
CA SER A 308 17.80 -1.03 -12.47
C SER A 308 16.74 -1.17 -11.37
N PHE A 309 15.71 -0.32 -11.38
CA PHE A 309 14.58 -0.42 -10.46
C PHE A 309 13.70 -1.64 -10.79
N LYS A 310 13.43 -1.88 -12.07
CA LYS A 310 12.68 -3.07 -12.53
C LYS A 310 13.41 -4.39 -12.26
N ILE A 311 14.73 -4.41 -12.35
CA ILE A 311 15.56 -5.54 -11.91
C ILE A 311 15.37 -5.79 -10.42
N SER A 312 15.43 -4.74 -9.59
CA SER A 312 15.22 -4.84 -8.13
C SER A 312 13.82 -5.34 -7.79
N GLU A 313 12.79 -4.88 -8.47
CA GLU A 313 11.40 -5.35 -8.33
C GLU A 313 11.31 -6.86 -8.63
N THR A 314 11.90 -7.29 -9.75
CA THR A 314 11.92 -8.73 -10.14
C THR A 314 12.68 -9.60 -9.15
N MET A 315 13.76 -9.08 -8.54
CA MET A 315 14.46 -9.79 -7.46
C MET A 315 13.55 -10.01 -6.24
N GLY A 316 12.73 -9.02 -5.88
CA GLY A 316 11.74 -9.15 -4.82
C GLY A 316 10.68 -10.20 -5.14
N GLU A 317 10.17 -10.24 -6.36
CA GLU A 317 9.23 -11.27 -6.84
C GLU A 317 9.83 -12.68 -6.74
N ILE A 318 11.10 -12.85 -7.11
CA ILE A 318 11.83 -14.12 -7.03
C ILE A 318 11.94 -14.58 -5.56
N GLU A 319 12.35 -13.71 -4.65
CA GLU A 319 12.45 -14.03 -3.22
C GLU A 319 11.08 -14.43 -2.65
N ALA A 320 10.03 -13.68 -2.92
CA ALA A 320 8.69 -14.00 -2.43
C ALA A 320 8.18 -15.33 -2.99
N SER A 321 8.51 -15.66 -4.24
CA SER A 321 8.08 -16.92 -4.85
C SER A 321 8.69 -18.15 -4.15
N ALA A 322 9.91 -18.02 -3.66
CA ALA A 322 10.55 -19.07 -2.86
C ALA A 322 9.81 -19.25 -1.52
N LEU A 323 9.47 -18.15 -0.83
CA LEU A 323 8.72 -18.17 0.43
C LEU A 323 7.31 -18.78 0.29
N VAL A 324 6.57 -18.40 -0.77
CA VAL A 324 5.27 -18.99 -1.07
C VAL A 324 5.40 -20.52 -1.27
N ASN A 325 6.45 -20.94 -1.96
CA ASN A 325 6.70 -22.37 -2.21
C ASN A 325 6.98 -23.15 -0.91
N GLU A 326 7.77 -22.57 0.00
CA GLU A 326 8.03 -23.14 1.33
C GLU A 326 6.76 -23.26 2.16
N GLN A 327 5.91 -22.24 2.18
CA GLN A 327 4.62 -22.28 2.88
C GLN A 327 3.66 -23.34 2.32
N VAL A 328 3.60 -23.47 0.99
CA VAL A 328 2.77 -24.49 0.35
C VAL A 328 3.27 -25.89 0.70
N ASN A 329 4.59 -26.10 0.70
CA ASN A 329 5.21 -27.38 1.06
C ASN A 329 5.01 -27.69 2.55
N SER A 330 5.17 -26.73 3.45
CA SER A 330 4.94 -26.91 4.88
C SER A 330 3.47 -27.24 5.20
N ARG A 331 2.50 -26.61 4.52
CA ARG A 331 1.08 -26.93 4.65
C ARG A 331 0.75 -28.34 4.13
N LYS A 332 1.35 -28.79 3.03
CA LYS A 332 1.22 -30.16 2.52
C LYS A 332 1.78 -31.17 3.52
N PHE A 333 2.94 -30.87 4.12
CA PHE A 333 3.58 -31.72 5.13
C PHE A 333 2.70 -31.81 6.39
N SER A 334 2.22 -30.68 6.91
CA SER A 334 1.31 -30.64 8.06
C SER A 334 -0.06 -31.32 7.80
N PHE A 335 -0.54 -31.32 6.56
CA PHE A 335 -1.76 -32.01 6.19
C PHE A 335 -1.51 -33.54 6.10
N ARG A 336 -0.40 -33.98 5.51
CA ARG A 336 0.03 -35.37 5.46
C ARG A 336 0.26 -35.94 6.86
N ASP A 337 0.93 -35.21 7.74
CA ASP A 337 1.16 -35.62 9.14
C ASP A 337 -0.16 -35.74 9.92
N ARG A 338 -1.14 -34.90 9.66
CA ARG A 338 -2.48 -34.99 10.25
C ARG A 338 -3.27 -36.20 9.75
N LEU A 339 -3.12 -36.58 8.49
CA LEU A 339 -3.75 -37.77 7.93
C LEU A 339 -3.11 -39.04 8.49
N ILE A 340 -1.77 -39.09 8.58
CA ILE A 340 -1.03 -40.22 9.17
C ILE A 340 -1.41 -40.40 10.65
N LYS A 341 -1.49 -39.30 11.42
CA LYS A 341 -1.96 -39.36 12.81
C LYS A 341 -3.42 -39.84 12.98
N LYS A 342 -4.24 -39.72 11.91
CA LYS A 342 -5.63 -40.24 11.88
C LYS A 342 -5.73 -41.64 11.27
N GLY A 343 -4.60 -42.32 10.99
CA GLY A 343 -4.60 -43.66 10.42
C GLY A 343 -5.07 -43.75 8.96
N ILE A 344 -5.10 -42.62 8.26
CA ILE A 344 -5.49 -42.58 6.85
C ILE A 344 -4.19 -42.66 6.02
N THR A 345 -3.82 -43.87 5.58
CA THR A 345 -2.78 -44.12 4.59
C THR A 345 -3.42 -44.02 3.20
N ALA A 346 -3.29 -42.86 2.55
CA ALA A 346 -3.55 -42.74 1.12
C ALA A 346 -2.21 -42.69 0.40
N ASP A 347 -1.99 -43.56 -0.59
CA ASP A 347 -0.85 -43.47 -1.50
C ASP A 347 -0.96 -42.18 -2.30
N PHE A 348 -0.12 -41.20 -1.94
CA PHE A 348 0.07 -39.96 -2.70
C PHE A 348 1.35 -40.14 -3.53
N ASN A 349 1.23 -40.72 -4.71
CA ASN A 349 2.24 -40.60 -5.78
C ASN A 349 1.99 -39.36 -6.62
#